data_682bd16e39d8e290b3ff03cc73a8b1e6
#
_entry.id   682bd16e39d8e290b3ff03cc73a8b1e6
#
_cell.length_a   1.000
_cell.length_b   1.000
_cell.length_c   1.000
_cell.angle_alpha   90.00
_cell.angle_beta   90.00
_cell.angle_gamma   90.00
#
_symmetry.space_group_name_H-M   'P 1'
#
loop_
_entity.id
_entity.type
_entity.pdbx_description
1 polymer ?
#
loop_
_entity_poly.entity_id
_entity_poly.type
_entity_poly.pdbx_seq_one_letter_code
_entity_poly.pdbx_strand_id
1 'polypeptide(L)'
;MGNVKNMTFVKIYSSIIIKLIVIPFIVINCSSKNKIEMVEKNDLETYNNALTLSLGGKHEKAAIEFDNLNLNYPYSKLSAKAQIMNAYSLYQNNQIKKSIISLQSFLEMNPSGEFSEYAHYLLAMCYYIQITNQGRDPSLAKKGINYFKVLISKYPKGKYAKDAKLKIQYIKNILASNELSIGVFYLRKNSPLAAIKRFKFVIENYKNTNVIPETLYRLCEALLMISLEEEAKQSKALLIYNFPENKWAEQSKKLFNSNINVKEDKPMATSFKNYIKTIFD
;
A
#
# COMPACT_ATOMS: atom_id res chain seq x y z
N MET A 1 -65.98 -27.11 -65.91
CA MET A 1 -64.58 -27.17 -66.28
C MET A 1 -63.89 -25.90 -65.89
N GLY A 2 -63.55 -25.72 -64.62
CA GLY A 2 -63.03 -24.40 -64.10
C GLY A 2 -62.22 -24.46 -62.79
N ASN A 3 -61.66 -25.66 -62.37
CA ASN A 3 -61.03 -25.66 -61.03
C ASN A 3 -59.68 -26.37 -60.96
N VAL A 4 -59.06 -26.75 -62.10
CA VAL A 4 -57.77 -27.49 -62.08
C VAL A 4 -56.56 -26.53 -62.29
N LYS A 5 -56.73 -25.39 -62.93
CA LYS A 5 -55.64 -24.48 -63.28
C LYS A 5 -55.16 -23.65 -62.07
N ASN A 6 -56.04 -23.36 -61.08
CA ASN A 6 -55.64 -22.54 -59.88
C ASN A 6 -54.83 -23.32 -58.84
N MET A 7 -54.93 -24.64 -58.83
CA MET A 7 -54.22 -25.47 -57.82
C MET A 7 -52.73 -25.68 -58.15
N THR A 8 -52.38 -25.63 -59.43
CA THR A 8 -50.98 -25.75 -59.88
C THR A 8 -50.20 -24.47 -59.72
N PHE A 9 -50.81 -23.31 -59.90
CA PHE A 9 -50.18 -22.01 -59.66
C PHE A 9 -49.89 -21.73 -58.16
N VAL A 10 -50.77 -22.11 -57.23
CA VAL A 10 -50.56 -21.98 -55.80
C VAL A 10 -49.43 -22.85 -55.30
N LYS A 11 -49.28 -24.10 -55.80
CA LYS A 11 -48.17 -24.99 -55.46
C LYS A 11 -46.81 -24.50 -55.96
N ILE A 12 -46.76 -23.88 -57.17
CA ILE A 12 -45.55 -23.36 -57.75
C ILE A 12 -45.08 -22.10 -56.99
N TYR A 13 -46.03 -21.17 -56.60
CA TYR A 13 -45.72 -20.00 -55.84
C TYR A 13 -45.28 -20.32 -54.38
N SER A 14 -45.90 -21.31 -53.76
CA SER A 14 -45.48 -21.75 -52.40
C SER A 14 -44.09 -22.39 -52.40
N SER A 15 -43.73 -23.13 -53.43
CA SER A 15 -42.41 -23.75 -53.58
C SER A 15 -41.31 -22.72 -53.89
N ILE A 16 -41.63 -21.64 -54.61
CA ILE A 16 -40.69 -20.56 -54.92
C ILE A 16 -40.47 -19.66 -53.68
N ILE A 17 -41.54 -19.33 -52.93
CA ILE A 17 -41.46 -18.55 -51.69
C ILE A 17 -40.69 -19.27 -50.62
N ILE A 18 -40.87 -20.60 -50.46
CA ILE A 18 -40.08 -21.40 -49.47
C ILE A 18 -38.60 -21.46 -49.85
N LYS A 19 -38.28 -21.53 -51.15
CA LYS A 19 -36.86 -21.51 -51.61
C LYS A 19 -36.25 -20.11 -51.47
N LEU A 20 -37.01 -19.03 -51.59
CA LEU A 20 -36.53 -17.64 -51.40
C LEU A 20 -36.30 -17.29 -49.93
N ILE A 21 -37.02 -17.92 -48.98
CA ILE A 21 -36.89 -17.68 -47.53
C ILE A 21 -35.76 -18.54 -46.94
N VAL A 22 -35.47 -19.71 -47.48
CA VAL A 22 -34.45 -20.64 -46.97
C VAL A 22 -33.00 -20.26 -47.38
N ILE A 23 -32.84 -19.60 -48.54
CA ILE A 23 -31.53 -19.22 -49.07
C ILE A 23 -30.81 -18.14 -48.24
N PRO A 24 -31.49 -17.09 -47.69
CA PRO A 24 -30.78 -16.11 -46.85
C PRO A 24 -30.39 -16.61 -45.45
N PHE A 25 -30.94 -17.76 -44.97
CA PHE A 25 -30.62 -18.23 -43.62
C PHE A 25 -29.32 -19.02 -43.51
N ILE A 26 -28.76 -19.45 -44.65
CA ILE A 26 -27.51 -20.24 -44.67
C ILE A 26 -26.25 -19.33 -44.74
N VAL A 27 -26.39 -18.05 -45.10
CA VAL A 27 -25.24 -17.15 -45.30
C VAL A 27 -24.85 -16.39 -44.06
N ILE A 28 -25.62 -16.47 -42.93
CA ILE A 28 -25.36 -15.69 -41.71
C ILE A 28 -24.35 -16.38 -40.75
N ASN A 29 -23.95 -17.65 -41.05
CA ASN A 29 -23.14 -18.43 -40.12
C ASN A 29 -21.62 -18.44 -40.39
N CYS A 30 -21.09 -17.51 -41.18
CA CYS A 30 -19.67 -17.56 -41.56
C CYS A 30 -18.86 -16.29 -41.28
N SER A 31 -19.33 -15.40 -40.37
CA SER A 31 -18.60 -14.12 -40.12
C SER A 31 -17.98 -13.97 -38.74
N SER A 32 -18.12 -14.92 -37.79
CA SER A 32 -17.64 -14.68 -36.44
C SER A 32 -16.18 -15.11 -36.16
N LYS A 33 -15.66 -16.07 -36.92
CA LYS A 33 -14.27 -16.54 -36.69
C LYS A 33 -13.21 -15.54 -37.15
N ASN A 34 -13.42 -14.90 -38.31
CA ASN A 34 -12.43 -13.93 -38.82
C ASN A 34 -12.38 -12.64 -38.03
N LYS A 35 -13.50 -12.23 -37.36
CA LYS A 35 -13.54 -11.03 -36.51
C LYS A 35 -12.80 -11.24 -35.18
N ILE A 36 -12.85 -12.47 -34.65
CA ILE A 36 -12.19 -12.80 -33.38
C ILE A 36 -10.66 -12.90 -33.60
N GLU A 37 -10.18 -13.43 -34.68
CA GLU A 37 -8.73 -13.47 -35.00
C GLU A 37 -8.14 -12.06 -35.26
N MET A 38 -8.89 -11.19 -35.96
CA MET A 38 -8.46 -9.80 -36.18
C MET A 38 -8.46 -8.98 -34.89
N VAL A 39 -9.41 -9.23 -33.97
CA VAL A 39 -9.47 -8.56 -32.66
C VAL A 39 -8.31 -9.01 -31.78
N GLU A 40 -7.97 -10.30 -31.75
CA GLU A 40 -6.84 -10.83 -30.97
C GLU A 40 -5.47 -10.31 -31.49
N LYS A 41 -5.33 -10.11 -32.80
CA LYS A 41 -4.10 -9.56 -33.40
C LYS A 41 -3.92 -8.07 -33.11
N ASN A 42 -5.00 -7.31 -33.08
CA ASN A 42 -4.97 -5.88 -32.80
C ASN A 42 -4.72 -5.55 -31.32
N ASP A 43 -5.25 -6.34 -30.38
CA ASP A 43 -5.02 -6.15 -28.96
C ASP A 43 -3.57 -6.49 -28.57
N LEU A 44 -2.99 -7.55 -29.15
CA LEU A 44 -1.59 -7.93 -28.97
C LEU A 44 -0.64 -6.85 -29.52
N GLU A 45 -0.94 -6.29 -30.69
CA GLU A 45 -0.15 -5.19 -31.26
C GLU A 45 -0.22 -3.95 -30.37
N THR A 46 -1.41 -3.55 -29.93
CA THR A 46 -1.62 -2.42 -29.02
C THR A 46 -0.83 -2.64 -27.71
N TYR A 47 -0.89 -3.85 -27.15
CA TYR A 47 -0.15 -4.21 -25.95
C TYR A 47 1.37 -4.07 -26.15
N ASN A 48 1.91 -4.62 -27.24
CA ASN A 48 3.34 -4.59 -27.54
C ASN A 48 3.84 -3.15 -27.79
N ASN A 49 3.06 -2.32 -28.46
CA ASN A 49 3.37 -0.90 -28.65
C ASN A 49 3.41 -0.16 -27.30
N ALA A 50 2.42 -0.38 -26.43
CA ALA A 50 2.39 0.19 -25.08
C ALA A 50 3.59 -0.27 -24.23
N LEU A 51 3.92 -1.56 -24.32
CA LEU A 51 5.07 -2.14 -23.61
C LEU A 51 6.39 -1.52 -24.10
N THR A 52 6.56 -1.36 -25.41
CA THR A 52 7.74 -0.71 -26.00
C THR A 52 7.89 0.75 -25.52
N LEU A 53 6.78 1.49 -25.45
CA LEU A 53 6.78 2.85 -24.89
C LEU A 53 7.17 2.85 -23.41
N SER A 54 6.66 1.92 -22.62
CA SER A 54 6.97 1.78 -21.19
C SER A 54 8.44 1.45 -20.97
N LEU A 55 8.99 0.49 -21.71
CA LEU A 55 10.41 0.11 -21.66
C LEU A 55 11.33 1.24 -22.12
N GLY A 56 10.87 2.06 -23.07
CA GLY A 56 11.58 3.25 -23.54
C GLY A 56 11.44 4.48 -22.63
N GLY A 57 10.86 4.32 -21.41
CA GLY A 57 10.69 5.41 -20.43
C GLY A 57 9.59 6.42 -20.79
N LYS A 58 8.83 6.19 -21.87
CA LYS A 58 7.71 7.05 -22.30
C LYS A 58 6.43 6.67 -21.55
N HIS A 59 6.50 6.72 -20.21
CA HIS A 59 5.46 6.16 -19.33
C HIS A 59 4.09 6.80 -19.49
N GLU A 60 4.02 8.10 -19.78
CA GLU A 60 2.74 8.78 -20.02
C GLU A 60 2.04 8.21 -21.27
N LYS A 61 2.77 8.10 -22.38
CA LYS A 61 2.23 7.53 -23.62
C LYS A 61 1.86 6.04 -23.43
N ALA A 62 2.72 5.29 -22.72
CA ALA A 62 2.44 3.90 -22.39
C ALA A 62 1.14 3.74 -21.59
N ALA A 63 0.90 4.59 -20.60
CA ALA A 63 -0.33 4.57 -19.81
C ALA A 63 -1.58 4.79 -20.69
N ILE A 64 -1.52 5.74 -21.64
CA ILE A 64 -2.61 5.99 -22.59
C ILE A 64 -2.87 4.77 -23.48
N GLU A 65 -1.81 4.16 -24.05
CA GLU A 65 -1.97 3.00 -24.93
C GLU A 65 -2.50 1.76 -24.17
N PHE A 66 -2.06 1.53 -22.94
CA PHE A 66 -2.63 0.45 -22.10
C PHE A 66 -4.09 0.72 -21.74
N ASP A 67 -4.51 1.98 -21.54
CA ASP A 67 -5.89 2.35 -21.30
C ASP A 67 -6.74 2.16 -22.56
N ASN A 68 -6.25 2.55 -23.73
CA ASN A 68 -6.86 2.33 -25.03
C ASN A 68 -7.13 0.84 -25.28
N LEU A 69 -6.22 -0.05 -24.86
CA LEU A 69 -6.45 -1.50 -24.97
C LEU A 69 -7.66 -1.92 -24.14
N ASN A 70 -7.80 -1.44 -22.93
CA ASN A 70 -8.95 -1.78 -22.07
C ASN A 70 -10.27 -1.25 -22.61
N LEU A 71 -10.25 -0.05 -23.19
CA LEU A 71 -11.44 0.59 -23.77
C LEU A 71 -11.88 -0.12 -25.06
N ASN A 72 -10.94 -0.46 -25.95
CA ASN A 72 -11.24 -1.01 -27.26
C ASN A 72 -11.40 -2.54 -27.23
N TYR A 73 -10.73 -3.23 -26.29
CA TYR A 73 -10.70 -4.69 -26.19
C TYR A 73 -10.98 -5.18 -24.74
N PRO A 74 -12.12 -4.84 -24.15
CA PRO A 74 -12.41 -5.13 -22.74
C PRO A 74 -12.45 -6.63 -22.41
N TYR A 75 -12.72 -7.49 -23.41
CA TYR A 75 -12.77 -8.94 -23.25
C TYR A 75 -11.49 -9.66 -23.68
N SER A 76 -10.42 -8.91 -23.97
CA SER A 76 -9.12 -9.48 -24.28
C SER A 76 -8.51 -10.17 -23.05
N LYS A 77 -7.82 -11.28 -23.29
CA LYS A 77 -7.00 -11.95 -22.27
C LYS A 77 -5.88 -11.04 -21.74
N LEU A 78 -5.51 -10.01 -22.50
CA LEU A 78 -4.50 -9.02 -22.13
C LEU A 78 -5.07 -7.87 -21.29
N SER A 79 -6.40 -7.72 -21.17
CA SER A 79 -7.04 -6.59 -20.51
C SER A 79 -6.57 -6.45 -19.05
N ALA A 80 -6.63 -7.50 -18.25
CA ALA A 80 -6.19 -7.46 -16.85
C ALA A 80 -4.70 -7.07 -16.73
N LYS A 81 -3.86 -7.60 -17.62
CA LYS A 81 -2.42 -7.27 -17.65
C LYS A 81 -2.19 -5.82 -18.10
N ALA A 82 -2.95 -5.34 -19.08
CA ALA A 82 -2.89 -3.95 -19.53
C ALA A 82 -3.32 -2.95 -18.45
N GLN A 83 -4.36 -3.27 -17.66
CA GLN A 83 -4.77 -2.43 -16.53
C GLN A 83 -3.66 -2.28 -15.49
N ILE A 84 -2.97 -3.37 -15.14
CA ILE A 84 -1.82 -3.31 -14.25
C ILE A 84 -0.67 -2.51 -14.84
N MET A 85 -0.38 -2.68 -16.12
CA MET A 85 0.68 -1.94 -16.82
C MET A 85 0.33 -0.45 -16.99
N ASN A 86 -0.95 -0.11 -17.16
CA ASN A 86 -1.45 1.28 -17.10
C ASN A 86 -1.12 1.88 -15.73
N ALA A 87 -1.56 1.23 -14.64
CA ALA A 87 -1.31 1.69 -13.28
C ALA A 87 0.19 1.83 -12.96
N TYR A 88 1.01 0.88 -13.40
CA TYR A 88 2.47 0.94 -13.28
C TYR A 88 3.06 2.12 -14.06
N SER A 89 2.62 2.34 -15.28
CA SER A 89 3.10 3.46 -16.12
C SER A 89 2.71 4.81 -15.50
N LEU A 90 1.51 4.93 -14.95
CA LEU A 90 1.07 6.12 -14.20
C LEU A 90 1.94 6.35 -12.95
N TYR A 91 2.27 5.28 -12.21
CA TYR A 91 3.16 5.34 -11.07
C TYR A 91 4.56 5.84 -11.46
N GLN A 92 5.15 5.28 -12.52
CA GLN A 92 6.46 5.69 -13.03
C GLN A 92 6.48 7.12 -13.56
N ASN A 93 5.35 7.58 -14.12
CA ASN A 93 5.19 8.98 -14.56
C ASN A 93 4.81 9.94 -13.42
N ASN A 94 4.93 9.53 -12.16
CA ASN A 94 4.57 10.31 -10.97
C ASN A 94 3.10 10.78 -10.92
N GLN A 95 2.20 10.17 -11.71
CA GLN A 95 0.76 10.41 -11.67
C GLN A 95 0.09 9.55 -10.59
N ILE A 96 0.57 9.68 -9.34
CA ILE A 96 0.27 8.75 -8.25
C ILE A 96 -1.23 8.64 -7.95
N LYS A 97 -1.96 9.75 -7.97
CA LYS A 97 -3.41 9.74 -7.73
C LYS A 97 -4.16 8.90 -8.78
N LYS A 98 -3.79 9.02 -10.05
CA LYS A 98 -4.40 8.22 -11.13
C LYS A 98 -4.04 6.74 -11.00
N SER A 99 -2.79 6.43 -10.67
CA SER A 99 -2.36 5.06 -10.39
C SER A 99 -3.16 4.42 -9.26
N ILE A 100 -3.39 5.14 -8.15
CA ILE A 100 -4.22 4.67 -7.03
C ILE A 100 -5.64 4.32 -7.51
N ILE A 101 -6.29 5.21 -8.27
CA ILE A 101 -7.65 5.00 -8.78
C ILE A 101 -7.68 3.76 -9.69
N SER A 102 -6.75 3.65 -10.64
CA SER A 102 -6.64 2.51 -11.55
C SER A 102 -6.44 1.18 -10.79
N LEU A 103 -5.57 1.16 -9.76
CA LEU A 103 -5.32 -0.03 -8.94
C LEU A 103 -6.51 -0.41 -8.07
N GLN A 104 -7.23 0.55 -7.50
CA GLN A 104 -8.44 0.28 -6.71
C GLN A 104 -9.52 -0.32 -7.59
N SER A 105 -9.80 0.26 -8.76
CA SER A 105 -10.75 -0.28 -9.73
C SER A 105 -10.34 -1.69 -10.20
N PHE A 106 -9.04 -1.92 -10.46
CA PHE A 106 -8.54 -3.25 -10.81
C PHE A 106 -8.82 -4.28 -9.71
N LEU A 107 -8.53 -3.94 -8.44
CA LEU A 107 -8.70 -4.85 -7.30
C LEU A 107 -10.18 -5.12 -6.95
N GLU A 108 -11.08 -4.20 -7.27
CA GLU A 108 -12.54 -4.41 -7.16
C GLU A 108 -13.02 -5.46 -8.16
N MET A 109 -12.54 -5.41 -9.41
CA MET A 109 -12.89 -6.37 -10.45
C MET A 109 -12.13 -7.69 -10.34
N ASN A 110 -10.90 -7.66 -9.81
CA ASN A 110 -9.99 -8.80 -9.74
C ASN A 110 -9.45 -8.99 -8.30
N PRO A 111 -10.27 -9.38 -7.31
CA PRO A 111 -9.86 -9.42 -5.90
C PRO A 111 -8.81 -10.49 -5.59
N SER A 112 -8.66 -11.53 -6.43
CA SER A 112 -7.77 -12.68 -6.22
C SER A 112 -7.17 -13.24 -7.52
N GLY A 113 -7.08 -12.44 -8.58
CA GLY A 113 -6.51 -12.84 -9.88
C GLY A 113 -4.97 -12.91 -9.86
N GLU A 114 -4.40 -13.34 -10.98
CA GLU A 114 -2.95 -13.50 -11.19
C GLU A 114 -2.13 -12.26 -10.82
N PHE A 115 -2.65 -11.06 -11.11
CA PHE A 115 -1.95 -9.80 -10.85
C PHE A 115 -2.35 -9.12 -9.54
N SER A 116 -3.27 -9.70 -8.75
CA SER A 116 -3.82 -9.05 -7.56
C SER A 116 -2.79 -8.84 -6.46
N GLU A 117 -1.84 -9.77 -6.30
CA GLU A 117 -0.74 -9.58 -5.36
C GLU A 117 0.10 -8.36 -5.72
N TYR A 118 0.49 -8.23 -7.00
CA TYR A 118 1.26 -7.08 -7.46
C TYR A 118 0.45 -5.77 -7.39
N ALA A 119 -0.84 -5.82 -7.69
CA ALA A 119 -1.72 -4.65 -7.57
C ALA A 119 -1.80 -4.13 -6.13
N HIS A 120 -1.97 -5.01 -5.14
CA HIS A 120 -1.92 -4.65 -3.72
C HIS A 120 -0.56 -4.04 -3.32
N TYR A 121 0.53 -4.63 -3.82
CA TYR A 121 1.88 -4.12 -3.56
C TYR A 121 2.08 -2.73 -4.18
N LEU A 122 1.74 -2.54 -5.45
CA LEU A 122 1.90 -1.26 -6.13
C LEU A 122 1.01 -0.17 -5.52
N LEU A 123 -0.21 -0.52 -5.08
CA LEU A 123 -1.10 0.39 -4.35
C LEU A 123 -0.47 0.86 -3.04
N ALA A 124 0.11 -0.06 -2.26
CA ALA A 124 0.85 0.29 -1.05
C ALA A 124 2.08 1.17 -1.36
N MET A 125 2.80 0.88 -2.46
CA MET A 125 3.93 1.69 -2.94
C MET A 125 3.52 3.09 -3.35
N CYS A 126 2.34 3.28 -3.94
CA CYS A 126 1.80 4.61 -4.24
C CYS A 126 1.67 5.50 -2.98
N TYR A 127 1.30 4.93 -1.85
CA TYR A 127 1.28 5.66 -0.58
C TYR A 127 2.67 5.81 0.02
N TYR A 128 3.51 4.78 -0.10
CA TYR A 128 4.87 4.76 0.44
C TYR A 128 5.74 5.88 -0.12
N ILE A 129 5.75 6.09 -1.43
CA ILE A 129 6.59 7.12 -2.06
C ILE A 129 6.17 8.55 -1.72
N GLN A 130 4.93 8.72 -1.27
CA GLN A 130 4.42 10.01 -0.81
C GLN A 130 4.82 10.35 0.63
N ILE A 131 5.43 9.39 1.36
CA ILE A 131 5.94 9.57 2.73
C ILE A 131 7.29 10.32 2.66
N THR A 132 7.44 11.31 1.82
CA THR A 132 8.68 12.05 1.73
C THR A 132 8.83 13.02 2.89
N ASN A 133 10.07 13.50 3.08
CA ASN A 133 10.65 14.45 4.03
C ASN A 133 9.75 15.53 4.68
N GLN A 134 8.49 15.57 4.39
CA GLN A 134 7.55 16.56 4.92
C GLN A 134 6.83 16.11 6.21
N GLY A 135 7.23 15.03 6.83
CA GLY A 135 7.03 14.57 8.23
C GLY A 135 5.84 15.08 9.09
N ARG A 136 5.01 15.95 8.56
CA ARG A 136 3.95 16.63 9.32
C ARG A 136 2.61 15.89 9.32
N ASP A 137 2.26 15.19 8.22
CA ASP A 137 1.00 14.46 8.16
C ASP A 137 1.24 12.93 8.17
N PRO A 138 0.91 12.25 9.28
CA PRO A 138 1.06 10.80 9.38
C PRO A 138 0.00 10.02 8.59
N SER A 139 -0.97 10.67 7.96
CA SER A 139 -2.11 10.01 7.32
C SER A 139 -1.69 9.10 6.15
N LEU A 140 -0.82 9.59 5.27
CA LEU A 140 -0.30 8.81 4.14
C LEU A 140 0.55 7.62 4.61
N ALA A 141 1.38 7.83 5.64
CA ALA A 141 2.18 6.78 6.26
C ALA A 141 1.30 5.67 6.85
N LYS A 142 0.23 6.04 7.58
CA LYS A 142 -0.74 5.08 8.14
C LYS A 142 -1.48 4.32 7.03
N LYS A 143 -1.88 5.00 5.94
CA LYS A 143 -2.48 4.33 4.77
C LYS A 143 -1.51 3.34 4.13
N GLY A 144 -0.25 3.73 3.91
CA GLY A 144 0.79 2.84 3.38
C GLY A 144 0.96 1.59 4.23
N ILE A 145 1.10 1.74 5.56
CA ILE A 145 1.16 0.59 6.49
C ILE A 145 -0.06 -0.31 6.34
N ASN A 146 -1.27 0.27 6.25
CA ASN A 146 -2.50 -0.50 6.14
C ASN A 146 -2.54 -1.34 4.85
N TYR A 147 -2.22 -0.75 3.70
CA TYR A 147 -2.20 -1.46 2.43
C TYR A 147 -1.12 -2.54 2.38
N PHE A 148 0.07 -2.31 2.96
CA PHE A 148 1.08 -3.37 3.12
C PHE A 148 0.62 -4.49 4.05
N LYS A 149 -0.11 -4.19 5.14
CA LYS A 149 -0.69 -5.21 6.02
C LYS A 149 -1.74 -6.04 5.29
N VAL A 150 -2.61 -5.42 4.48
CA VAL A 150 -3.60 -6.13 3.64
C VAL A 150 -2.89 -7.09 2.69
N LEU A 151 -1.83 -6.63 2.01
CA LEU A 151 -1.02 -7.48 1.14
C LEU A 151 -0.46 -8.71 1.90
N ILE A 152 0.18 -8.49 3.05
CA ILE A 152 0.78 -9.57 3.84
C ILE A 152 -0.28 -10.54 4.35
N SER A 153 -1.46 -10.06 4.73
CA SER A 153 -2.58 -10.89 5.19
C SER A 153 -3.14 -11.78 4.08
N LYS A 154 -3.30 -11.23 2.87
CA LYS A 154 -3.81 -11.97 1.71
C LYS A 154 -2.77 -12.92 1.11
N TYR A 155 -1.51 -12.51 1.08
CA TYR A 155 -0.40 -13.22 0.43
C TYR A 155 0.80 -13.38 1.39
N PRO A 156 0.66 -14.14 2.51
CA PRO A 156 1.71 -14.22 3.55
C PRO A 156 3.01 -14.86 3.06
N LYS A 157 2.96 -15.71 2.05
CA LYS A 157 4.11 -16.35 1.38
C LYS A 157 4.37 -15.77 -0.01
N GLY A 158 3.72 -14.67 -0.37
CA GLY A 158 3.82 -14.03 -1.66
C GLY A 158 5.20 -13.39 -1.90
N LYS A 159 5.48 -13.13 -3.17
CA LYS A 159 6.75 -12.56 -3.64
C LYS A 159 7.08 -11.23 -2.95
N TYR A 160 6.05 -10.41 -2.67
CA TYR A 160 6.23 -9.06 -2.13
C TYR A 160 6.08 -8.97 -0.60
N ALA A 161 5.70 -10.07 0.08
CA ALA A 161 5.43 -10.05 1.53
C ALA A 161 6.65 -9.68 2.37
N LYS A 162 7.84 -10.16 2.01
CA LYS A 162 9.10 -9.84 2.73
C LYS A 162 9.44 -8.36 2.61
N ASP A 163 9.39 -7.82 1.40
CA ASP A 163 9.67 -6.39 1.15
C ASP A 163 8.64 -5.49 1.84
N ALA A 164 7.35 -5.87 1.79
CA ALA A 164 6.29 -5.14 2.48
C ALA A 164 6.53 -5.04 4.01
N LYS A 165 7.02 -6.10 4.65
CA LYS A 165 7.40 -6.08 6.08
C LYS A 165 8.51 -5.08 6.34
N LEU A 166 9.54 -5.04 5.49
CA LEU A 166 10.65 -4.08 5.61
C LEU A 166 10.16 -2.63 5.42
N LYS A 167 9.27 -2.39 4.46
CA LYS A 167 8.69 -1.06 4.23
C LYS A 167 7.82 -0.61 5.40
N ILE A 168 7.01 -1.50 5.99
CA ILE A 168 6.26 -1.19 7.21
C ILE A 168 7.21 -0.78 8.34
N GLN A 169 8.32 -1.51 8.54
CA GLN A 169 9.29 -1.16 9.57
C GLN A 169 9.95 0.19 9.30
N TYR A 170 10.30 0.47 8.06
CA TYR A 170 10.84 1.77 7.66
C TYR A 170 9.86 2.92 7.93
N ILE A 171 8.59 2.76 7.55
CA ILE A 171 7.55 3.76 7.82
C ILE A 171 7.38 3.98 9.34
N LYS A 172 7.38 2.92 10.13
CA LYS A 172 7.31 3.01 11.60
C LYS A 172 8.49 3.79 12.17
N ASN A 173 9.71 3.59 11.65
CA ASN A 173 10.89 4.36 12.07
C ASN A 173 10.70 5.86 11.76
N ILE A 174 10.17 6.23 10.60
CA ILE A 174 9.88 7.63 10.26
C ILE A 174 8.87 8.23 11.24
N LEU A 175 7.74 7.54 11.48
CA LEU A 175 6.70 8.02 12.39
C LEU A 175 7.22 8.18 13.82
N ALA A 176 7.99 7.21 14.30
CA ALA A 176 8.63 7.27 15.62
C ALA A 176 9.63 8.42 15.73
N SER A 177 10.47 8.63 14.69
CA SER A 177 11.43 9.75 14.66
C SER A 177 10.74 11.11 14.68
N ASN A 178 9.61 11.25 14.02
CA ASN A 178 8.82 12.48 14.03
C ASN A 178 8.27 12.78 15.42
N GLU A 179 7.68 11.78 16.10
CA GLU A 179 7.17 11.95 17.48
C GLU A 179 8.30 12.22 18.47
N LEU A 180 9.44 11.54 18.34
CA LEU A 180 10.64 11.83 19.11
C LEU A 180 11.08 13.28 18.93
N SER A 181 11.14 13.76 17.69
CA SER A 181 11.54 15.14 17.38
C SER A 181 10.61 16.17 18.01
N ILE A 182 9.30 15.91 18.02
CA ILE A 182 8.29 16.74 18.69
C ILE A 182 8.54 16.73 20.20
N GLY A 183 8.83 15.57 20.80
CA GLY A 183 9.16 15.45 22.21
C GLY A 183 10.41 16.26 22.58
N VAL A 184 11.48 16.15 21.79
CA VAL A 184 12.72 16.92 21.97
C VAL A 184 12.47 18.42 21.82
N PHE A 185 11.62 18.83 20.90
CA PHE A 185 11.21 20.25 20.78
C PHE A 185 10.56 20.75 22.09
N TYR A 186 9.66 19.98 22.69
CA TYR A 186 9.04 20.34 23.96
C TYR A 186 10.05 20.41 25.12
N LEU A 187 11.05 19.50 25.17
CA LEU A 187 12.13 19.60 26.16
C LEU A 187 12.89 20.91 26.02
N ARG A 188 13.29 21.29 24.81
CA ARG A 188 13.99 22.56 24.53
C ARG A 188 13.15 23.81 24.92
N LYS A 189 11.82 23.67 24.87
CA LYS A 189 10.88 24.73 25.30
C LYS A 189 10.55 24.68 26.79
N ASN A 190 11.30 23.91 27.57
CA ASN A 190 11.08 23.73 29.02
C ASN A 190 9.65 23.26 29.35
N SER A 191 9.10 22.39 28.53
CA SER A 191 7.76 21.80 28.68
C SER A 191 7.84 20.29 28.88
N PRO A 192 8.40 19.78 29.98
CA PRO A 192 8.72 18.37 30.18
C PRO A 192 7.48 17.47 30.18
N LEU A 193 6.34 17.90 30.70
CA LEU A 193 5.11 17.10 30.68
C LEU A 193 4.62 16.79 29.26
N ALA A 194 4.71 17.78 28.36
CA ALA A 194 4.38 17.57 26.95
C ALA A 194 5.38 16.63 26.26
N ALA A 195 6.67 16.76 26.60
CA ALA A 195 7.72 15.87 26.08
C ALA A 195 7.50 14.42 26.55
N ILE A 196 7.26 14.19 27.84
CA ILE A 196 6.96 12.87 28.43
C ILE A 196 5.81 12.20 27.68
N LYS A 197 4.72 12.92 27.40
CA LYS A 197 3.59 12.39 26.66
C LYS A 197 3.99 11.87 25.26
N ARG A 198 4.86 12.60 24.55
CA ARG A 198 5.35 12.20 23.22
C ARG A 198 6.29 11.00 23.32
N PHE A 199 7.21 10.98 24.26
CA PHE A 199 8.14 9.87 24.44
C PHE A 199 7.41 8.58 24.84
N LYS A 200 6.45 8.65 25.76
CA LYS A 200 5.60 7.51 26.12
C LYS A 200 4.84 6.98 24.89
N PHE A 201 4.28 7.87 24.08
CA PHE A 201 3.59 7.48 22.85
C PHE A 201 4.52 6.71 21.89
N VAL A 202 5.78 7.12 21.72
CA VAL A 202 6.76 6.39 20.90
C VAL A 202 7.02 5.00 21.46
N ILE A 203 7.26 4.89 22.76
CA ILE A 203 7.57 3.62 23.44
C ILE A 203 6.40 2.63 23.31
N GLU A 204 5.16 3.10 23.43
CA GLU A 204 3.96 2.27 23.36
C GLU A 204 3.66 1.78 21.92
N ASN A 205 3.77 2.67 20.95
CA ASN A 205 3.27 2.43 19.59
C ASN A 205 4.35 1.98 18.61
N TYR A 206 5.65 2.20 18.91
CA TYR A 206 6.77 1.99 18.01
C TYR A 206 7.93 1.22 18.66
N LYS A 207 7.62 0.20 19.48
CA LYS A 207 8.56 -0.60 20.29
C LYS A 207 9.83 -1.07 19.53
N ASN A 208 9.67 -1.48 18.28
CA ASN A 208 10.74 -2.11 17.49
C ASN A 208 11.41 -1.11 16.54
N THR A 209 11.48 0.17 16.90
CA THR A 209 12.13 1.19 16.08
C THR A 209 13.52 1.55 16.62
N ASN A 210 14.36 2.03 15.70
CA ASN A 210 15.75 2.40 16.02
C ASN A 210 15.86 3.64 16.94
N VAL A 211 14.77 4.38 17.16
CA VAL A 211 14.74 5.57 18.03
C VAL A 211 14.41 5.26 19.47
N ILE A 212 14.05 4.03 19.82
CA ILE A 212 13.70 3.65 21.21
C ILE A 212 14.81 3.95 22.21
N PRO A 213 16.10 3.65 21.95
CA PRO A 213 17.16 3.99 22.90
C PRO A 213 17.24 5.48 23.20
N GLU A 214 17.18 6.32 22.17
CA GLU A 214 17.15 7.77 22.37
C GLU A 214 15.90 8.22 23.11
N THR A 215 14.75 7.67 22.76
CA THR A 215 13.46 8.02 23.39
C THR A 215 13.49 7.72 24.88
N LEU A 216 14.02 6.57 25.30
CA LEU A 216 14.16 6.23 26.72
C LEU A 216 15.10 7.18 27.44
N TYR A 217 16.22 7.56 26.81
CA TYR A 217 17.14 8.54 27.37
C TYR A 217 16.48 9.92 27.54
N ARG A 218 15.77 10.41 26.50
CA ARG A 218 15.07 11.69 26.55
C ARG A 218 13.91 11.68 27.55
N LEU A 219 13.28 10.52 27.74
CA LEU A 219 12.29 10.34 28.79
C LEU A 219 12.92 10.48 30.19
N CYS A 220 14.13 9.92 30.43
CA CYS A 220 14.86 10.13 31.67
C CYS A 220 15.12 11.62 31.92
N GLU A 221 15.61 12.35 30.90
CA GLU A 221 15.84 13.81 31.03
C GLU A 221 14.56 14.55 31.43
N ALA A 222 13.44 14.26 30.75
CA ALA A 222 12.15 14.91 30.99
C ALA A 222 11.60 14.62 32.39
N LEU A 223 11.75 13.38 32.87
CA LEU A 223 11.29 12.96 34.20
C LEU A 223 12.12 13.64 35.33
N LEU A 224 13.45 13.73 35.16
CA LEU A 224 14.32 14.41 36.09
C LEU A 224 14.00 15.92 36.19
N MET A 225 13.63 16.57 35.06
CA MET A 225 13.21 17.99 35.07
C MET A 225 12.00 18.28 35.95
N ILE A 226 11.17 17.27 36.24
CA ILE A 226 9.99 17.39 37.11
C ILE A 226 10.16 16.60 38.41
N SER A 227 11.40 16.27 38.79
CA SER A 227 11.77 15.55 40.01
C SER A 227 11.09 14.16 40.17
N LEU A 228 10.75 13.49 39.07
CA LEU A 228 10.26 12.12 39.06
C LEU A 228 11.44 11.14 38.89
N GLU A 229 12.24 11.04 39.93
CA GLU A 229 13.54 10.32 39.89
C GLU A 229 13.36 8.81 39.78
N GLU A 230 12.37 8.23 40.44
CA GLU A 230 12.13 6.79 40.41
C GLU A 230 11.69 6.32 39.02
N GLU A 231 10.84 7.06 38.37
CA GLU A 231 10.41 6.83 37.00
C GLU A 231 11.58 7.00 36.02
N ALA A 232 12.44 7.98 36.28
CA ALA A 232 13.66 8.18 35.50
C ALA A 232 14.64 7.01 35.67
N LYS A 233 14.84 6.51 36.89
CA LYS A 233 15.66 5.31 37.17
C LYS A 233 15.13 4.08 36.43
N GLN A 234 13.81 3.91 36.38
CA GLN A 234 13.18 2.81 35.64
C GLN A 234 13.41 2.91 34.14
N SER A 235 13.21 4.10 33.55
CA SER A 235 13.49 4.33 32.12
C SER A 235 14.96 4.06 31.78
N LYS A 236 15.88 4.46 32.66
CA LYS A 236 17.31 4.15 32.56
C LYS A 236 17.57 2.66 32.64
N ALA A 237 16.96 1.95 33.60
CA ALA A 237 17.13 0.50 33.75
C ALA A 237 16.69 -0.25 32.49
N LEU A 238 15.55 0.14 31.91
CA LEU A 238 15.07 -0.41 30.63
C LEU A 238 16.05 -0.15 29.48
N LEU A 239 16.57 1.07 29.39
CA LEU A 239 17.53 1.43 28.36
C LEU A 239 18.79 0.57 28.45
N ILE A 240 19.36 0.43 29.68
CA ILE A 240 20.56 -0.35 29.89
C ILE A 240 20.32 -1.86 29.66
N TYR A 241 19.17 -2.38 30.11
CA TYR A 241 18.84 -3.79 29.97
C TYR A 241 18.66 -4.21 28.49
N ASN A 242 17.87 -3.44 27.74
CA ASN A 242 17.55 -3.78 26.35
C ASN A 242 18.60 -3.32 25.33
N PHE A 243 19.40 -2.30 25.66
CA PHE A 243 20.36 -1.68 24.74
C PHE A 243 21.70 -1.37 25.43
N PRO A 244 22.38 -2.35 26.05
CA PRO A 244 23.56 -2.12 26.93
C PRO A 244 24.73 -1.44 26.22
N GLU A 245 24.94 -1.74 24.93
CA GLU A 245 26.05 -1.20 24.12
C GLU A 245 25.69 0.11 23.39
N ASN A 246 24.48 0.62 23.56
CA ASN A 246 24.04 1.82 22.86
C ASN A 246 24.59 3.07 23.55
N LYS A 247 25.04 4.06 22.76
CA LYS A 247 25.55 5.35 23.28
C LYS A 247 24.59 6.03 24.26
N TRP A 248 23.29 5.88 24.10
CA TRP A 248 22.29 6.46 24.99
C TRP A 248 22.26 5.81 26.36
N ALA A 249 22.56 4.51 26.44
CA ALA A 249 22.70 3.81 27.72
C ALA A 249 23.90 4.38 28.52
N GLU A 250 25.02 4.62 27.84
CA GLU A 250 26.17 5.26 28.47
C GLU A 250 25.89 6.71 28.91
N GLN A 251 25.25 7.48 28.06
CA GLN A 251 24.83 8.85 28.40
C GLN A 251 23.87 8.89 29.60
N SER A 252 22.95 7.90 29.68
CA SER A 252 22.03 7.83 30.83
C SER A 252 22.77 7.58 32.15
N LYS A 253 23.84 6.77 32.16
CA LYS A 253 24.68 6.57 33.34
C LYS A 253 25.35 7.89 33.79
N LYS A 254 25.89 8.66 32.83
CA LYS A 254 26.51 9.97 33.10
C LYS A 254 25.50 10.97 33.63
N LEU A 255 24.28 11.02 33.05
CA LEU A 255 23.19 11.90 33.48
C LEU A 255 22.82 11.71 34.95
N PHE A 256 22.74 10.47 35.41
CA PHE A 256 22.44 10.15 36.81
C PHE A 256 23.61 10.40 37.76
N ASN A 257 24.84 10.19 37.32
CA ASN A 257 26.03 10.47 38.14
C ASN A 257 26.22 11.99 38.41
N SER A 258 25.83 12.84 37.45
CA SER A 258 25.89 14.29 37.61
C SER A 258 24.77 14.87 38.52
N ASN A 259 23.68 14.12 38.69
CA ASN A 259 22.54 14.52 39.51
C ASN A 259 22.50 13.87 40.90
N ILE A 260 23.59 13.15 41.36
CA ILE A 260 23.67 12.46 42.67
C ILE A 260 23.85 13.44 43.84
N ASN A 261 23.13 14.55 43.90
CA ASN A 261 22.92 15.31 45.14
C ASN A 261 21.46 15.24 45.63
N VAL A 262 20.71 14.21 45.23
CA VAL A 262 19.29 14.11 45.60
C VAL A 262 19.06 12.85 46.43
N LYS A 263 18.46 13.08 47.60
CA LYS A 263 18.17 12.12 48.66
C LYS A 263 17.45 10.86 48.14
N GLU A 264 17.97 9.69 48.53
CA GLU A 264 17.22 8.44 48.52
C GLU A 264 16.05 8.58 49.49
N ASP A 265 14.84 8.33 49.03
CA ASP A 265 13.69 7.72 49.69
C ASP A 265 12.35 8.20 49.15
N LYS A 266 11.77 7.38 48.22
CA LYS A 266 10.31 7.17 48.12
C LYS A 266 10.01 5.90 47.37
N PRO A 267 9.05 5.06 47.85
CA PRO A 267 8.71 3.81 47.16
C PRO A 267 8.03 4.04 45.82
N MET A 268 8.39 3.18 44.89
CA MET A 268 7.98 3.15 43.50
C MET A 268 6.46 3.21 43.33
N ALA A 269 5.93 4.14 42.55
CA ALA A 269 4.53 4.08 42.14
C ALA A 269 4.26 2.80 41.35
N THR A 270 3.49 1.88 41.94
CA THR A 270 3.15 0.54 41.40
C THR A 270 2.56 0.62 39.98
N SER A 271 1.89 1.73 39.69
CA SER A 271 1.29 2.04 38.38
C SER A 271 2.30 2.14 37.25
N PHE A 272 3.47 2.76 37.48
CA PHE A 272 4.49 2.91 36.42
C PHE A 272 5.28 1.62 36.19
N LYS A 273 5.51 0.83 37.23
CA LYS A 273 6.13 -0.52 37.11
C LYS A 273 5.27 -1.46 36.26
N ASN A 274 3.95 -1.47 36.50
CA ASN A 274 3.02 -2.27 35.71
C ASN A 274 2.91 -1.77 34.28
N TYR A 275 2.90 -0.45 34.06
CA TYR A 275 2.91 0.18 32.74
C TYR A 275 4.13 -0.23 31.91
N ILE A 276 5.31 -0.22 32.49
CA ILE A 276 6.56 -0.61 31.82
C ILE A 276 6.56 -2.11 31.48
N LYS A 277 6.11 -2.94 32.39
CA LYS A 277 5.99 -4.38 32.16
C LYS A 277 5.07 -4.70 30.98
N THR A 278 3.94 -4.03 30.84
CA THR A 278 3.01 -4.22 29.72
C THR A 278 3.54 -3.73 28.37
N ILE A 279 4.58 -2.88 28.36
CA ILE A 279 5.18 -2.36 27.14
C ILE A 279 6.19 -3.35 26.53
N PHE A 280 6.92 -4.10 27.35
CA PHE A 280 8.08 -4.92 26.92
C PHE A 280 7.87 -6.43 27.07
N ASP A 281 6.79 -6.89 27.74
CA ASP A 281 6.28 -8.28 27.68
C ASP A 281 5.38 -8.43 26.44
#